data_7bd89aa6daca78dbc331f647aa7a7970
#
_entry.id   7bd89aa6daca78dbc331f647aa7a7970
#
_cell.length_a   1.000
_cell.length_b   1.000
_cell.length_c   1.000
_cell.angle_alpha   90.00
_cell.angle_beta   90.00
_cell.angle_gamma   90.00
#
_symmetry.space_group_name_H-M   'P 1'
#
loop_
_entity.id
_entity.type
_entity.pdbx_description
1 polymer ?
#
loop_
_entity_poly.entity_id
_entity_poly.type
_entity_poly.pdbx_seq_one_letter_code
_entity_poly.pdbx_strand_id
1 'polypeptide(L)'
;GNVLQFFEDRPNMCDAWNINLFYQEKMWEAEDLVTMELTENGPLYAVVHLEWKYSKSYIWQDLCVYAGERRIDFKTQVDMHETHQLMKAAFPVDIRTTYATYDIQYGNVRRPNNWNTSWDIAKFEMVLHKWVDLSDSGYGVSLMNDSKYGCDVKGNLLRLTLIKTATNPDYLQDQGMHQFTYSLYPHTGDVAHSHTE
;
A
#
# COMPACT_ATOMS: atom_id res chain seq x y z
N GLY A 1 11.47 1.16 2.47
CA GLY A 1 10.01 1.16 2.32
C GLY A 1 9.57 1.79 1.04
N ASN A 2 8.28 1.79 0.78
CA ASN A 2 7.69 2.26 -0.47
C ASN A 2 8.18 1.50 -1.70
N VAL A 3 8.21 0.18 -1.62
CA VAL A 3 8.54 -0.67 -2.77
C VAL A 3 7.26 -0.89 -3.57
N LEU A 4 7.27 -0.48 -4.85
CA LEU A 4 6.15 -0.69 -5.75
C LEU A 4 6.23 -2.11 -6.32
N GLN A 5 5.27 -2.95 -5.93
CA GLN A 5 5.20 -4.36 -6.28
C GLN A 5 4.01 -4.63 -7.20
N PHE A 6 4.24 -5.47 -8.19
CA PHE A 6 3.24 -5.94 -9.15
C PHE A 6 3.11 -7.45 -9.04
N PHE A 7 1.90 -7.93 -8.87
CA PHE A 7 1.59 -9.34 -8.76
C PHE A 7 0.75 -9.80 -9.94
N GLU A 8 1.01 -11.00 -10.45
CA GLU A 8 0.09 -11.61 -11.43
C GLU A 8 -1.24 -11.93 -10.75
N ASP A 9 -2.31 -11.34 -11.25
CA ASP A 9 -3.65 -11.49 -10.70
C ASP A 9 -4.57 -12.20 -11.71
N ARG A 10 -4.62 -13.54 -11.61
CA ARG A 10 -5.42 -14.41 -12.48
C ARG A 10 -6.24 -15.40 -11.63
N PRO A 11 -7.28 -14.92 -10.94
CA PRO A 11 -8.18 -15.81 -10.24
C PRO A 11 -8.96 -16.69 -11.23
N ASN A 12 -9.37 -17.86 -10.78
CA ASN A 12 -10.05 -18.85 -11.61
C ASN A 12 -11.36 -18.34 -12.24
N MET A 13 -12.03 -17.42 -11.58
CA MET A 13 -13.25 -16.79 -12.07
C MET A 13 -13.50 -15.46 -11.38
N CYS A 14 -14.26 -14.57 -12.02
CA CYS A 14 -14.67 -13.29 -11.46
C CYS A 14 -13.49 -12.40 -11.07
N ASP A 15 -12.55 -12.21 -12.01
CA ASP A 15 -11.28 -11.52 -11.72
C ASP A 15 -11.45 -10.07 -11.24
N ALA A 16 -12.57 -9.39 -11.57
CA ALA A 16 -12.88 -8.09 -11.00
C ALA A 16 -13.17 -8.12 -9.48
N TRP A 17 -13.66 -9.25 -8.95
CA TRP A 17 -14.08 -9.38 -7.55
C TRP A 17 -13.18 -10.27 -6.70
N ASN A 18 -12.40 -11.17 -7.33
CA ASN A 18 -11.61 -12.16 -6.62
C ASN A 18 -10.12 -11.89 -6.72
N ILE A 19 -9.39 -12.27 -5.68
CA ILE A 19 -7.93 -12.44 -5.65
C ILE A 19 -7.65 -13.86 -5.16
N ASN A 20 -6.73 -14.58 -5.80
CA ASN A 20 -6.34 -15.93 -5.36
C ASN A 20 -5.38 -15.85 -4.18
N LEU A 21 -5.47 -16.84 -3.28
CA LEU A 21 -4.59 -16.96 -2.11
C LEU A 21 -3.09 -16.92 -2.48
N PHE A 22 -2.72 -17.52 -3.61
CA PHE A 22 -1.32 -17.67 -4.03
C PHE A 22 -0.82 -16.58 -4.98
N TYR A 23 -1.54 -15.44 -5.11
CA TYR A 23 -1.12 -14.35 -5.97
C TYR A 23 0.29 -13.84 -5.64
N GLN A 24 0.72 -13.96 -4.37
CA GLN A 24 2.03 -13.50 -3.90
C GLN A 24 3.22 -14.34 -4.41
N GLU A 25 2.97 -15.51 -5.01
CA GLU A 25 4.03 -16.38 -5.52
C GLU A 25 4.67 -15.85 -6.81
N LYS A 26 4.01 -14.92 -7.51
CA LYS A 26 4.51 -14.34 -8.76
C LYS A 26 4.44 -12.81 -8.68
N MET A 27 5.59 -12.22 -8.41
CA MET A 27 5.74 -10.80 -8.10
C MET A 27 6.95 -10.22 -8.83
N TRP A 28 6.81 -8.98 -9.23
CA TRP A 28 7.88 -8.12 -9.76
C TRP A 28 7.88 -6.79 -9.00
N GLU A 29 9.03 -6.14 -8.96
CA GLU A 29 9.17 -4.79 -8.42
C GLU A 29 9.37 -3.79 -9.58
N ALA A 30 8.96 -2.55 -9.38
CA ALA A 30 9.27 -1.47 -10.30
C ALA A 30 10.73 -1.05 -10.09
N GLU A 31 11.66 -1.69 -10.81
CA GLU A 31 13.10 -1.48 -10.69
C GLU A 31 13.63 -0.40 -11.64
N ASP A 32 12.93 -0.12 -12.74
CA ASP A 32 13.35 0.85 -13.77
C ASP A 32 13.01 2.29 -13.32
N LEU A 33 13.83 2.82 -12.42
CA LEU A 33 13.77 4.20 -11.95
C LEU A 33 14.39 5.12 -13.01
N VAL A 34 13.54 5.88 -13.69
CA VAL A 34 13.92 6.79 -14.79
C VAL A 34 14.46 8.11 -14.25
N THR A 35 13.78 8.66 -13.25
CA THR A 35 14.10 9.97 -12.67
C THR A 35 14.04 9.91 -11.15
N MET A 36 14.95 10.60 -10.50
CA MET A 36 14.93 10.91 -9.07
C MET A 36 15.57 12.27 -8.85
N GLU A 37 14.77 13.24 -8.47
CA GLU A 37 15.25 14.61 -8.27
C GLU A 37 14.57 15.31 -7.09
N LEU A 38 15.32 16.21 -6.45
CA LEU A 38 14.80 17.09 -5.40
C LEU A 38 14.18 18.32 -6.10
N THR A 39 12.86 18.34 -6.22
CA THR A 39 12.12 19.42 -6.92
C THR A 39 11.80 20.61 -6.04
N GLU A 40 11.59 20.36 -4.73
CA GLU A 40 11.32 21.39 -3.74
C GLU A 40 12.25 21.19 -2.53
N ASN A 41 12.84 22.28 -2.04
CA ASN A 41 13.71 22.28 -0.87
C ASN A 41 13.54 23.57 -0.07
N GLY A 42 12.41 23.68 0.62
CA GLY A 42 12.06 24.84 1.43
C GLY A 42 12.20 24.60 2.94
N PRO A 43 12.07 25.67 3.75
CA PRO A 43 12.15 25.54 5.21
C PRO A 43 10.93 24.83 5.83
N LEU A 44 9.81 24.72 5.10
CA LEU A 44 8.58 24.10 5.59
C LEU A 44 8.38 22.69 5.07
N TYR A 45 8.83 22.40 3.86
CA TYR A 45 8.73 21.06 3.24
C TYR A 45 9.77 20.86 2.15
N ALA A 46 10.02 19.60 1.83
CA ALA A 46 10.82 19.17 0.70
C ALA A 46 10.08 18.11 -0.11
N VAL A 47 10.33 18.06 -1.42
CA VAL A 47 9.73 17.10 -2.33
C VAL A 47 10.81 16.42 -3.16
N VAL A 48 10.80 15.09 -3.14
CA VAL A 48 11.60 14.27 -4.06
C VAL A 48 10.65 13.70 -5.12
N HIS A 49 10.87 14.09 -6.37
CA HIS A 49 10.14 13.56 -7.52
C HIS A 49 10.80 12.27 -8.01
N LEU A 50 10.00 11.25 -8.25
CA LEU A 50 10.40 9.92 -8.68
C LEU A 50 9.58 9.50 -9.90
N GLU A 51 10.23 8.95 -10.91
CA GLU A 51 9.56 8.38 -12.07
C GLU A 51 10.03 6.95 -12.30
N TRP A 52 9.09 6.03 -12.47
CA TRP A 52 9.38 4.66 -12.88
C TRP A 52 8.70 4.32 -14.19
N LYS A 53 9.35 3.46 -14.94
CA LYS A 53 8.74 2.75 -16.06
C LYS A 53 8.52 1.29 -15.65
N TYR A 54 7.32 0.79 -15.87
CA TYR A 54 7.00 -0.61 -15.67
C TYR A 54 6.29 -1.16 -16.91
N SER A 55 7.01 -1.93 -17.73
CA SER A 55 6.51 -2.49 -19.00
C SER A 55 5.94 -1.39 -19.92
N LYS A 56 4.62 -1.26 -20.06
CA LYS A 56 3.93 -0.23 -20.84
C LYS A 56 3.42 0.93 -19.98
N SER A 57 3.52 0.81 -18.67
CA SER A 57 2.98 1.74 -17.69
C SER A 57 4.03 2.69 -17.17
N TYR A 58 3.60 3.87 -16.72
CA TYR A 58 4.45 4.88 -16.10
C TYR A 58 3.91 5.25 -14.73
N ILE A 59 4.81 5.52 -13.80
CA ILE A 59 4.49 5.89 -12.43
C ILE A 59 5.27 7.15 -12.08
N TRP A 60 4.58 8.18 -11.65
CA TRP A 60 5.16 9.42 -11.11
C TRP A 60 4.76 9.54 -9.65
N GLN A 61 5.72 9.90 -8.82
CA GLN A 61 5.46 10.03 -7.40
C GLN A 61 6.26 11.17 -6.79
N ASP A 62 5.55 12.04 -6.08
CA ASP A 62 6.15 13.06 -5.24
C ASP A 62 6.17 12.58 -3.79
N LEU A 63 7.36 12.34 -3.26
CA LEU A 63 7.60 12.05 -1.86
C LEU A 63 7.77 13.36 -1.11
N CYS A 64 6.76 13.70 -0.30
CA CYS A 64 6.71 14.96 0.44
C CYS A 64 7.04 14.73 1.92
N VAL A 65 8.00 15.48 2.43
CA VAL A 65 8.34 15.54 3.85
C VAL A 65 8.16 16.95 4.39
N TYR A 66 7.68 17.09 5.61
CA TYR A 66 7.31 18.36 6.21
C TYR A 66 8.09 18.64 7.47
N ALA A 67 8.51 19.90 7.65
CA ALA A 67 9.23 20.31 8.85
C ALA A 67 8.32 20.19 10.08
N GLY A 68 8.81 19.50 11.12
CA GLY A 68 8.07 19.30 12.36
C GLY A 68 7.01 18.19 12.34
N GLU A 69 6.78 17.54 11.18
CA GLU A 69 5.86 16.43 11.04
C GLU A 69 6.61 15.10 10.88
N ARG A 70 5.97 14.01 11.33
CA ARG A 70 6.52 12.65 11.15
C ARG A 70 5.99 11.98 9.88
N ARG A 71 4.90 12.52 9.32
CA ARG A 71 4.23 11.97 8.14
C ARG A 71 5.06 12.20 6.88
N ILE A 72 5.11 11.16 6.06
CA ILE A 72 5.67 11.20 4.72
C ILE A 72 4.52 10.91 3.75
N ASP A 73 4.22 11.83 2.85
CA ASP A 73 3.17 11.66 1.84
C ASP A 73 3.78 11.18 0.52
N PHE A 74 3.09 10.25 -0.14
CA PHE A 74 3.39 9.72 -1.46
C PHE A 74 2.26 10.10 -2.41
N LYS A 75 2.37 11.26 -3.06
CA LYS A 75 1.41 11.73 -4.07
C LYS A 75 1.73 11.03 -5.37
N THR A 76 0.87 10.13 -5.79
CA THR A 76 1.15 9.18 -6.86
C THR A 76 0.21 9.36 -8.03
N GLN A 77 0.79 9.37 -9.23
CA GLN A 77 0.08 9.25 -10.50
C GLN A 77 0.57 7.99 -11.21
N VAL A 78 -0.34 7.27 -11.84
CA VAL A 78 -0.02 6.06 -12.60
C VAL A 78 -0.78 6.09 -13.91
N ASP A 79 -0.08 5.93 -15.03
CA ASP A 79 -0.68 5.62 -16.32
C ASP A 79 -0.58 4.11 -16.55
N MET A 80 -1.67 3.40 -16.24
CA MET A 80 -1.70 1.93 -16.19
C MET A 80 -2.12 1.34 -17.53
N HIS A 81 -1.26 0.47 -18.09
CA HIS A 81 -1.49 -0.22 -19.35
C HIS A 81 -1.26 -1.74 -19.29
N GLU A 82 -1.19 -2.27 -18.06
CA GLU A 82 -1.05 -3.71 -17.83
C GLU A 82 -2.41 -4.35 -17.57
N THR A 83 -2.53 -5.64 -17.86
CA THR A 83 -3.72 -6.45 -17.56
C THR A 83 -3.35 -7.58 -16.60
N HIS A 84 -4.31 -8.02 -15.78
CA HIS A 84 -4.13 -9.08 -14.78
C HIS A 84 -2.97 -8.80 -13.82
N GLN A 85 -2.85 -7.54 -13.40
CA GLN A 85 -1.87 -7.10 -12.42
C GLN A 85 -2.56 -6.54 -11.17
N LEU A 86 -1.99 -6.82 -10.03
CA LEU A 86 -2.30 -6.20 -8.75
C LEU A 86 -1.09 -5.38 -8.32
N MET A 87 -1.21 -4.06 -8.31
CA MET A 87 -0.16 -3.13 -7.90
C MET A 87 -0.30 -2.81 -6.42
N LYS A 88 0.79 -2.91 -5.67
CA LYS A 88 0.85 -2.58 -4.24
C LYS A 88 2.05 -1.72 -3.89
N ALA A 89 1.91 -0.91 -2.83
CA ALA A 89 3.03 -0.26 -2.15
C ALA A 89 3.38 -1.06 -0.88
N ALA A 90 4.63 -1.49 -0.78
CA ALA A 90 5.13 -2.35 0.29
C ALA A 90 6.05 -1.61 1.25
N PHE A 91 5.80 -1.79 2.55
CA PHE A 91 6.54 -1.18 3.65
C PHE A 91 6.98 -2.26 4.65
N PRO A 92 8.19 -2.79 4.53
CA PRO A 92 8.79 -3.59 5.60
C PRO A 92 9.17 -2.67 6.76
N VAL A 93 8.75 -3.01 7.98
CA VAL A 93 9.02 -2.26 9.20
C VAL A 93 9.64 -3.16 10.27
N ASP A 94 10.44 -2.61 11.17
CA ASP A 94 11.06 -3.40 12.26
C ASP A 94 10.15 -3.41 13.50
N ILE A 95 8.96 -3.99 13.35
CA ILE A 95 7.97 -4.13 14.43
C ILE A 95 7.57 -5.59 14.54
N ARG A 96 7.55 -6.13 15.76
CA ARG A 96 7.18 -7.50 16.05
C ARG A 96 5.92 -7.53 16.89
N THR A 97 4.82 -7.85 16.25
CA THR A 97 3.51 -8.02 16.87
C THR A 97 2.76 -9.16 16.18
N THR A 98 1.71 -9.65 16.78
CA THR A 98 0.87 -10.72 16.23
C THR A 98 -0.41 -10.21 15.58
N TYR A 99 -0.67 -8.91 15.65
CA TYR A 99 -1.87 -8.27 15.13
C TYR A 99 -1.52 -6.94 14.46
N ALA A 100 -2.28 -6.59 13.43
CA ALA A 100 -2.40 -5.23 12.91
C ALA A 100 -3.79 -4.67 13.23
N THR A 101 -3.89 -3.36 13.38
CA THR A 101 -5.16 -2.66 13.62
C THR A 101 -5.60 -1.97 12.35
N TYR A 102 -6.86 -2.15 11.96
CA TYR A 102 -7.43 -1.64 10.72
C TYR A 102 -8.58 -0.69 11.01
N ASP A 103 -8.58 0.46 10.37
CA ASP A 103 -9.74 1.36 10.35
C ASP A 103 -10.91 0.70 9.64
N ILE A 104 -12.07 0.74 10.26
CA ILE A 104 -13.34 0.28 9.71
C ILE A 104 -14.45 1.29 10.07
N GLN A 105 -15.65 1.06 9.57
CA GLN A 105 -16.80 1.90 9.89
C GLN A 105 -17.01 1.97 11.42
N TYR A 106 -17.10 3.18 11.95
CA TYR A 106 -17.36 3.47 13.36
C TYR A 106 -16.28 3.00 14.35
N GLY A 107 -15.06 2.76 13.90
CA GLY A 107 -13.97 2.35 14.79
C GLY A 107 -12.88 1.57 14.10
N ASN A 108 -12.26 0.66 14.83
CA ASN A 108 -11.17 -0.15 14.31
C ASN A 108 -11.32 -1.62 14.73
N VAL A 109 -10.57 -2.48 14.07
CA VAL A 109 -10.54 -3.92 14.36
C VAL A 109 -9.11 -4.45 14.32
N ARG A 110 -8.77 -5.31 15.26
CA ARG A 110 -7.50 -6.05 15.25
C ARG A 110 -7.65 -7.34 14.45
N ARG A 111 -6.69 -7.60 13.57
CA ARG A 111 -6.62 -8.84 12.78
C ARG A 111 -5.22 -9.44 12.86
N PRO A 112 -5.10 -10.79 12.92
CA PRO A 112 -3.80 -11.45 12.97
C PRO A 112 -3.00 -11.15 11.69
N ASN A 113 -1.68 -10.95 11.86
CA ASN A 113 -0.72 -10.75 10.77
C ASN A 113 0.11 -12.01 10.47
N ASN A 114 -0.41 -13.17 10.85
CA ASN A 114 0.22 -14.48 10.61
C ASN A 114 -0.77 -15.45 9.93
N TRP A 115 -0.25 -16.57 9.44
CA TRP A 115 -1.03 -17.59 8.73
C TRP A 115 -1.00 -18.94 9.46
N ASN A 116 -1.14 -18.90 10.79
CA ASN A 116 -1.01 -20.08 11.62
C ASN A 116 -2.21 -21.04 11.54
N THR A 117 -3.37 -20.51 11.17
CA THR A 117 -4.60 -21.31 11.03
C THR A 117 -5.23 -21.08 9.65
N SER A 118 -6.16 -21.97 9.25
CA SER A 118 -6.93 -21.77 8.01
C SER A 118 -7.80 -20.50 8.05
N TRP A 119 -8.24 -20.07 9.22
CA TRP A 119 -8.93 -18.79 9.43
C TRP A 119 -8.02 -17.58 9.18
N ASP A 120 -6.76 -17.67 9.61
CA ASP A 120 -5.77 -16.61 9.40
C ASP A 120 -5.36 -16.53 7.93
N ILE A 121 -5.15 -17.70 7.29
CA ILE A 121 -4.83 -17.79 5.86
C ILE A 121 -5.95 -17.16 5.01
N ALA A 122 -7.22 -17.35 5.37
CA ALA A 122 -8.35 -16.77 4.66
C ALA A 122 -8.36 -15.23 4.68
N LYS A 123 -7.58 -14.60 5.57
CA LYS A 123 -7.41 -13.15 5.68
C LYS A 123 -6.15 -12.64 4.96
N PHE A 124 -5.80 -13.28 3.86
CA PHE A 124 -4.59 -12.94 3.07
C PHE A 124 -4.67 -11.58 2.37
N GLU A 125 -5.87 -11.04 2.16
CA GLU A 125 -6.15 -9.68 1.69
C GLU A 125 -7.33 -9.16 2.50
N MET A 126 -7.22 -7.93 3.00
CA MET A 126 -8.17 -7.38 3.95
C MET A 126 -8.64 -6.00 3.51
N VAL A 127 -9.86 -5.65 3.93
CA VAL A 127 -10.39 -4.31 3.74
C VAL A 127 -9.95 -3.41 4.89
N LEU A 128 -9.59 -2.18 4.55
CA LEU A 128 -9.41 -1.05 5.47
C LEU A 128 -10.15 0.18 4.91
N HIS A 129 -10.30 1.24 5.70
CA HIS A 129 -10.79 2.51 5.19
C HIS A 129 -9.64 3.52 5.06
N LYS A 130 -9.30 4.22 6.12
CA LYS A 130 -8.34 5.31 6.03
C LYS A 130 -6.92 4.94 6.44
N TRP A 131 -6.78 3.92 7.29
CA TRP A 131 -5.47 3.52 7.80
C TRP A 131 -5.41 2.06 8.24
N VAL A 132 -4.20 1.53 8.22
CA VAL A 132 -3.81 0.30 8.90
C VAL A 132 -2.56 0.60 9.72
N ASP A 133 -2.51 0.07 10.94
CA ASP A 133 -1.41 0.26 11.88
C ASP A 133 -0.78 -1.06 12.28
N LEU A 134 0.54 -1.05 12.31
CA LEU A 134 1.34 -2.11 12.90
C LEU A 134 2.19 -1.49 14.01
N SER A 135 1.91 -1.86 15.25
CA SER A 135 2.58 -1.28 16.42
C SER A 135 2.80 -2.29 17.53
N ASP A 136 3.79 -2.03 18.35
CA ASP A 136 4.00 -2.62 19.66
C ASP A 136 3.88 -1.54 20.76
N SER A 137 4.27 -1.85 21.98
CA SER A 137 4.17 -0.90 23.10
C SER A 137 5.14 0.29 23.00
N GLY A 138 6.19 0.21 22.19
CA GLY A 138 7.25 1.22 22.10
C GLY A 138 7.17 2.06 20.84
N TYR A 139 6.75 1.46 19.74
CA TYR A 139 6.83 2.06 18.41
C TYR A 139 5.77 1.49 17.46
N GLY A 140 5.29 2.33 16.55
CA GLY A 140 4.35 1.93 15.53
C GLY A 140 4.50 2.69 14.22
N VAL A 141 3.87 2.14 13.19
CA VAL A 141 3.78 2.75 11.87
C VAL A 141 2.37 2.58 11.36
N SER A 142 1.71 3.70 11.07
CA SER A 142 0.42 3.71 10.39
C SER A 142 0.61 3.98 8.90
N LEU A 143 0.02 3.16 8.05
CA LEU A 143 -0.09 3.37 6.61
C LEU A 143 -1.48 3.92 6.31
N MET A 144 -1.53 5.17 5.86
CA MET A 144 -2.75 5.95 5.65
C MET A 144 -3.01 6.11 4.15
N ASN A 145 -4.27 6.35 3.76
CA ASN A 145 -4.62 6.55 2.36
C ASN A 145 -5.87 7.43 2.20
N ASP A 146 -6.05 7.99 1.01
CA ASP A 146 -7.21 8.80 0.66
C ASP A 146 -8.36 8.01 0.03
N SER A 147 -8.07 6.92 -0.71
CA SER A 147 -9.07 6.26 -1.55
C SER A 147 -8.82 4.77 -1.81
N LYS A 148 -7.90 4.12 -1.09
CA LYS A 148 -7.52 2.71 -1.31
C LYS A 148 -8.01 1.83 -0.15
N TYR A 149 -8.75 0.76 -0.47
CA TYR A 149 -9.50 -0.03 0.53
C TYR A 149 -9.01 -1.46 0.70
N GLY A 150 -7.96 -1.86 -0.03
CA GLY A 150 -7.37 -3.18 0.07
C GLY A 150 -5.97 -3.13 0.68
N CYS A 151 -5.66 -4.05 1.56
CA CYS A 151 -4.32 -4.22 2.08
C CYS A 151 -4.07 -5.63 2.59
N ASP A 152 -2.80 -5.98 2.76
CA ASP A 152 -2.39 -7.14 3.53
C ASP A 152 -1.26 -6.77 4.49
N VAL A 153 -1.27 -7.44 5.63
CA VAL A 153 -0.17 -7.37 6.61
C VAL A 153 0.24 -8.77 6.96
N LYS A 154 1.50 -9.12 6.67
CA LYS A 154 2.06 -10.42 6.98
C LYS A 154 3.39 -10.27 7.71
N GLY A 155 3.43 -10.72 8.96
CA GLY A 155 4.56 -10.47 9.83
C GLY A 155 4.78 -8.99 10.04
N ASN A 156 5.91 -8.47 9.57
CA ASN A 156 6.28 -7.07 9.66
C ASN A 156 6.19 -6.31 8.31
N LEU A 157 5.51 -6.88 7.33
CA LEU A 157 5.33 -6.28 6.01
C LEU A 157 3.90 -5.78 5.85
N LEU A 158 3.72 -4.45 5.69
CA LEU A 158 2.46 -3.82 5.33
C LEU A 158 2.45 -3.58 3.82
N ARG A 159 1.35 -3.91 3.14
CA ARG A 159 1.15 -3.60 1.73
C ARG A 159 -0.23 -3.00 1.48
N LEU A 160 -0.25 -1.82 0.87
CA LEU A 160 -1.48 -1.18 0.42
C LEU A 160 -1.74 -1.54 -1.03
N THR A 161 -2.92 -2.03 -1.35
CA THR A 161 -3.35 -2.28 -2.73
C THR A 161 -3.71 -0.97 -3.40
N LEU A 162 -3.07 -0.68 -4.52
CA LEU A 162 -3.21 0.59 -5.24
C LEU A 162 -4.13 0.45 -6.46
N ILE A 163 -3.87 -0.52 -7.34
CA ILE A 163 -4.59 -0.73 -8.59
C ILE A 163 -4.73 -2.23 -8.84
N LYS A 164 -5.88 -2.64 -9.39
CA LYS A 164 -6.15 -4.01 -9.81
C LYS A 164 -6.74 -4.00 -11.22
N THR A 165 -6.00 -4.51 -12.21
CA THR A 165 -6.39 -4.49 -13.62
C THR A 165 -7.00 -5.83 -14.04
N ALA A 166 -8.24 -6.06 -13.66
CA ALA A 166 -9.04 -7.19 -14.12
C ALA A 166 -9.47 -6.99 -15.58
N THR A 167 -9.96 -8.06 -16.22
CA THR A 167 -10.43 -8.01 -17.61
C THR A 167 -11.86 -8.50 -17.81
N ASN A 168 -12.50 -8.98 -16.77
CA ASN A 168 -13.89 -9.46 -16.83
C ASN A 168 -14.70 -8.94 -15.62
N PRO A 169 -15.82 -8.23 -15.83
CA PRO A 169 -16.58 -8.09 -17.10
C PRO A 169 -16.07 -6.97 -18.03
N ASP A 170 -15.21 -6.07 -17.57
CA ASP A 170 -14.68 -4.96 -18.36
C ASP A 170 -13.21 -5.21 -18.72
N TYR A 171 -12.90 -5.27 -20.01
CA TYR A 171 -11.53 -5.45 -20.52
C TYR A 171 -10.60 -4.27 -20.25
N LEU A 172 -11.17 -3.08 -20.01
CA LEU A 172 -10.43 -1.85 -19.77
C LEU A 172 -10.49 -1.42 -18.31
N GLN A 173 -10.93 -2.30 -17.43
CA GLN A 173 -11.01 -2.01 -16.00
C GLN A 173 -9.68 -1.50 -15.47
N ASP A 174 -9.73 -0.31 -14.84
CA ASP A 174 -8.58 0.36 -14.20
C ASP A 174 -7.38 0.60 -15.14
N GLN A 175 -7.64 0.72 -16.46
CA GLN A 175 -6.65 1.22 -17.42
C GLN A 175 -6.61 2.75 -17.44
N GLY A 176 -5.43 3.32 -17.80
CA GLY A 176 -5.22 4.76 -17.96
C GLY A 176 -4.77 5.46 -16.68
N MET A 177 -5.10 6.74 -16.58
CA MET A 177 -4.59 7.61 -15.52
C MET A 177 -5.28 7.45 -14.19
N HIS A 178 -4.49 7.18 -13.14
CA HIS A 178 -4.91 7.17 -11.75
C HIS A 178 -4.17 8.24 -10.98
N GLN A 179 -4.83 8.83 -9.98
CA GLN A 179 -4.21 9.75 -9.03
C GLN A 179 -4.72 9.46 -7.62
N PHE A 180 -3.80 9.31 -6.68
CA PHE A 180 -4.10 9.02 -5.27
C PHE A 180 -2.91 9.39 -4.38
N THR A 181 -3.19 9.52 -3.08
CA THR A 181 -2.17 9.77 -2.07
C THR A 181 -2.25 8.73 -0.97
N TYR A 182 -1.12 8.23 -0.55
CA TYR A 182 -0.98 7.45 0.68
C TYR A 182 0.17 8.01 1.51
N SER A 183 0.17 7.72 2.80
CA SER A 183 1.14 8.30 3.72
C SER A 183 1.65 7.28 4.72
N LEU A 184 2.90 7.41 5.08
CA LEU A 184 3.52 6.66 6.16
C LEU A 184 3.64 7.56 7.40
N TYR A 185 3.14 7.12 8.53
CA TYR A 185 3.18 7.85 9.79
C TYR A 185 3.82 7.02 10.89
N PRO A 186 5.12 7.18 11.16
CA PRO A 186 5.79 6.57 12.30
C PRO A 186 5.42 7.31 13.60
N HIS A 187 5.14 6.55 14.65
CA HIS A 187 4.72 7.09 15.94
C HIS A 187 5.32 6.31 17.13
N THR A 188 5.28 6.90 18.31
CA THR A 188 5.65 6.23 19.55
C THR A 188 4.45 5.54 20.17
N GLY A 189 4.68 4.36 20.76
CA GLY A 189 3.62 3.56 21.37
C GLY A 189 2.69 2.88 20.36
N ASP A 190 1.57 2.40 20.85
CA ASP A 190 0.53 1.75 20.05
C ASP A 190 -0.40 2.76 19.36
N VAL A 191 -1.30 2.27 18.52
CA VAL A 191 -2.23 3.10 17.76
C VAL A 191 -3.12 3.98 18.64
N ALA A 192 -3.52 3.53 19.83
CA ALA A 192 -4.37 4.31 20.74
C ALA A 192 -3.70 5.59 21.27
N HIS A 193 -2.37 5.67 21.19
CA HIS A 193 -1.58 6.81 21.61
C HIS A 193 -0.93 7.57 20.44
N SER A 194 -1.19 7.15 19.21
CA SER A 194 -0.49 7.60 18.01
C SER A 194 -1.00 8.91 17.42
N HIS A 195 -2.23 9.31 17.71
CA HIS A 195 -2.99 10.36 16.99
C HIS A 195 -3.20 10.05 15.49
N THR A 196 -3.25 8.77 15.12
CA THR A 196 -3.55 8.32 13.75
C THR A 196 -5.02 8.51 13.37
N GLU A 197 -5.91 8.51 14.36
CA GLU A 197 -7.37 8.67 14.21
C GLU A 197 -7.80 10.11 13.93
#